data_ba3dc2e9422c3a3aa0359477ee739bb2
#
_entry.id   ba3dc2e9422c3a3aa0359477ee739bb2
#
_cell.length_a   1.000
_cell.length_b   1.000
_cell.length_c   1.000
_cell.angle_alpha   90.00
_cell.angle_beta   90.00
_cell.angle_gamma   90.00
#
_symmetry.space_group_name_H-M   'P 1'
#
loop_
_entity.id
_entity.type
_entity.pdbx_description
1 polymer ?
#
loop_
_entity_poly.entity_id
_entity_poly.type
_entity_poly.pdbx_seq_one_letter_code
_entity_poly.pdbx_strand_id
1 'polypeptide(L)'
;VCSAAVTDFKPEKYEEEKIKKDNLNLNFKRNIDILEFLSKKNLQRPKLVVGFAAETNELIKFAKLKKNKKYCDWIVANDVSNPEIGFGSEYNEVSIIYDDKIEKIEKNLKTYIANKIAKKIINNFI
;
A
#
# COMPACT_ATOMS: atom_id res chain seq x y z
N VAL A 1 -2.72 2.97 9.01
CA VAL A 1 -2.18 1.88 8.19
C VAL A 1 -3.06 1.74 6.95
N CYS A 2 -2.49 1.96 5.77
CA CYS A 2 -3.19 1.91 4.48
C CYS A 2 -2.85 0.61 3.74
N SER A 3 -3.42 -0.51 4.18
CA SER A 3 -3.18 -1.85 3.60
C SER A 3 -4.26 -2.27 2.58
N ALA A 4 -5.38 -1.55 2.52
CA ALA A 4 -6.46 -1.87 1.58
C ALA A 4 -6.04 -1.56 0.12
N ALA A 5 -6.43 -2.46 -0.79
CA ALA A 5 -6.27 -2.25 -2.21
C ALA A 5 -7.37 -1.31 -2.73
N VAL A 6 -7.04 -0.04 -2.87
CA VAL A 6 -7.93 0.99 -3.41
C VAL A 6 -7.50 1.30 -4.84
N THR A 7 -8.45 1.37 -5.77
CA THR A 7 -8.17 1.67 -7.17
C THR A 7 -7.80 3.14 -7.36
N ASP A 8 -6.84 3.41 -8.26
CA ASP A 8 -6.41 4.77 -8.59
C ASP A 8 -7.45 5.53 -9.43
N PHE A 9 -8.37 4.82 -10.06
CA PHE A 9 -9.35 5.39 -10.97
C PHE A 9 -10.75 4.88 -10.66
N LYS A 10 -11.74 5.70 -10.95
CA LYS A 10 -13.16 5.37 -10.92
C LYS A 10 -13.87 5.88 -12.17
N PRO A 11 -15.01 5.28 -12.59
CA PRO A 11 -15.85 5.84 -13.64
C PRO A 11 -16.21 7.30 -13.34
N GLU A 12 -16.17 8.14 -14.36
CA GLU A 12 -16.54 9.56 -14.23
C GLU A 12 -18.02 9.74 -13.95
N LYS A 13 -18.84 8.90 -14.59
CA LYS A 13 -20.30 8.89 -14.44
C LYS A 13 -20.76 7.61 -13.79
N TYR A 14 -21.74 7.73 -12.92
CA TYR A 14 -22.48 6.61 -12.34
C TYR A 14 -23.80 6.44 -13.09
N GLU A 15 -24.15 5.21 -13.44
CA GLU A 15 -25.43 4.84 -14.03
C GLU A 15 -26.21 3.97 -13.04
N GLU A 16 -27.43 4.35 -12.70
CA GLU A 16 -28.28 3.59 -11.76
C GLU A 16 -28.80 2.31 -12.39
N GLU A 17 -28.99 2.32 -13.73
CA GLU A 17 -29.49 1.19 -14.46
C GLU A 17 -28.37 0.38 -15.12
N LYS A 18 -28.64 -0.92 -15.32
CA LYS A 18 -27.73 -1.81 -16.05
C LYS A 18 -27.52 -1.32 -17.48
N ILE A 19 -26.29 -1.05 -17.84
CA ILE A 19 -25.91 -0.65 -19.19
C ILE A 19 -26.03 -1.86 -20.12
N LYS A 20 -26.93 -1.74 -21.12
CA LYS A 20 -27.19 -2.74 -22.17
C LYS A 20 -26.66 -2.23 -23.51
N LYS A 21 -25.34 -2.12 -23.65
CA LYS A 21 -24.70 -1.65 -24.90
C LYS A 21 -23.63 -2.66 -25.32
N ASP A 22 -23.58 -2.95 -26.61
CA ASP A 22 -22.58 -3.85 -27.19
C ASP A 22 -21.19 -3.20 -27.20
N ASN A 23 -21.13 -1.86 -27.32
CA ASN A 23 -19.91 -1.08 -27.23
C ASN A 23 -20.01 -0.08 -26.06
N LEU A 24 -19.19 -0.30 -25.04
CA LEU A 24 -19.15 0.54 -23.85
C LEU A 24 -17.86 1.36 -23.81
N ASN A 25 -17.99 2.67 -23.99
CA ASN A 25 -16.91 3.61 -23.73
C ASN A 25 -17.06 4.20 -22.33
N LEU A 26 -16.08 3.92 -21.46
CA LEU A 26 -16.03 4.42 -20.10
C LEU A 26 -14.93 5.48 -19.96
N ASN A 27 -15.32 6.66 -19.50
CA ASN A 27 -14.39 7.68 -19.06
C ASN A 27 -14.07 7.47 -17.58
N PHE A 28 -12.78 7.57 -17.23
CA PHE A 28 -12.31 7.40 -15.87
C PHE A 28 -11.70 8.71 -15.35
N LYS A 29 -11.90 8.96 -14.07
CA LYS A 29 -11.20 10.02 -13.33
C LYS A 29 -10.41 9.45 -12.16
N ARG A 30 -9.36 10.15 -11.75
CA ARG A 30 -8.55 9.73 -10.61
C ARG A 30 -9.32 9.81 -9.31
N ASN A 31 -9.13 8.79 -8.48
CA ASN A 31 -9.51 8.82 -7.07
C ASN A 31 -8.56 9.69 -6.26
N ILE A 32 -9.02 10.13 -5.10
CA ILE A 32 -8.15 10.72 -4.08
C ILE A 32 -7.20 9.62 -3.59
N ASP A 33 -5.91 9.90 -3.61
CA ASP A 33 -4.91 9.01 -3.01
C ASP A 33 -4.97 9.14 -1.48
N ILE A 34 -5.52 8.13 -0.83
CA ILE A 34 -5.77 8.14 0.61
C ILE A 34 -4.45 8.22 1.39
N LEU A 35 -3.42 7.48 0.96
CA LEU A 35 -2.11 7.49 1.63
C LEU A 35 -1.49 8.88 1.58
N GLU A 36 -1.47 9.51 0.41
CA GLU A 36 -0.95 10.87 0.24
C GLU A 36 -1.78 11.89 1.02
N PHE A 37 -3.10 11.77 0.98
CA PHE A 37 -4.01 12.66 1.70
C PHE A 37 -3.76 12.63 3.22
N LEU A 38 -3.65 11.43 3.81
CA LEU A 38 -3.38 11.27 5.24
C LEU A 38 -1.95 11.67 5.64
N SER A 39 -1.00 11.59 4.70
CA SER A 39 0.41 11.89 4.96
C SER A 39 0.73 13.39 4.87
N LYS A 40 -0.12 14.20 4.25
CA LYS A 40 0.09 15.65 4.14
C LYS A 40 0.21 16.29 5.52
N LYS A 41 1.23 17.14 5.68
CA LYS A 41 1.44 17.87 6.93
C LYS A 41 0.30 18.87 7.19
N ASN A 42 -0.55 18.54 8.14
CA ASN A 42 -1.61 19.41 8.65
C ASN A 42 -1.90 19.04 10.12
N LEU A 43 -2.74 19.81 10.79
CA LEU A 43 -3.07 19.62 12.21
C LEU A 43 -3.78 18.29 12.52
N GLN A 44 -4.38 17.66 11.51
CA GLN A 44 -5.13 16.40 11.65
C GLN A 44 -4.33 15.18 11.18
N ARG A 45 -3.07 15.38 10.74
CA ARG A 45 -2.23 14.26 10.28
C ARG A 45 -2.03 13.25 11.41
N PRO A 46 -2.25 11.94 11.18
CA PRO A 46 -1.91 10.92 12.15
C PRO A 46 -0.42 10.97 12.53
N LYS A 47 -0.10 10.62 13.78
CA LYS A 47 1.30 10.56 14.25
C LYS A 47 2.16 9.59 13.45
N LEU A 48 1.57 8.52 12.93
CA LEU A 48 2.23 7.52 12.11
C LEU A 48 1.33 7.16 10.92
N VAL A 49 1.86 7.26 9.72
CA VAL A 49 1.21 6.82 8.48
C VAL A 49 2.05 5.73 7.83
N VAL A 50 1.46 4.55 7.69
CA VAL A 50 2.11 3.36 7.11
C VAL A 50 1.41 3.02 5.80
N GLY A 51 2.18 3.03 4.70
CA GLY A 51 1.73 2.60 3.38
C GLY A 51 2.26 1.22 3.01
N PHE A 52 1.71 0.66 1.93
CA PHE A 52 2.13 -0.61 1.36
C PHE A 52 2.54 -0.42 -0.10
N ALA A 53 3.53 -1.21 -0.54
CA ALA A 53 3.97 -1.27 -1.93
C ALA A 53 4.16 -2.72 -2.34
N ALA A 54 3.50 -3.11 -3.44
CA ALA A 54 3.70 -4.38 -4.11
C ALA A 54 4.42 -4.10 -5.43
N GLU A 55 5.61 -4.63 -5.58
CA GLU A 55 6.48 -4.36 -6.71
C GLU A 55 6.94 -5.67 -7.34
N THR A 56 7.23 -5.66 -8.64
CA THR A 56 7.73 -6.83 -9.37
C THR A 56 9.23 -6.79 -9.64
N ASN A 57 9.84 -5.63 -9.47
CA ASN A 57 11.28 -5.40 -9.67
C ASN A 57 11.75 -4.22 -8.83
N GLU A 58 13.06 -4.10 -8.64
CA GLU A 58 13.72 -3.00 -7.91
C GLU A 58 12.98 -2.57 -6.63
N LEU A 59 12.48 -3.56 -5.87
CA LEU A 59 11.57 -3.40 -4.71
C LEU A 59 11.93 -2.21 -3.81
N ILE A 60 13.17 -2.16 -3.34
CA ILE A 60 13.62 -1.13 -2.39
C ILE A 60 13.63 0.25 -3.02
N LYS A 61 14.06 0.36 -4.27
CA LYS A 61 14.11 1.64 -5.00
C LYS A 61 12.72 2.22 -5.18
N PHE A 62 11.78 1.43 -5.73
CA PHE A 62 10.41 1.92 -5.96
C PHE A 62 9.66 2.17 -4.66
N ALA A 63 9.87 1.35 -3.64
CA ALA A 63 9.28 1.58 -2.33
C ALA A 63 9.79 2.87 -1.68
N LYS A 64 11.10 3.20 -1.77
CA LYS A 64 11.65 4.49 -1.33
C LYS A 64 11.05 5.67 -2.09
N LEU A 65 10.96 5.56 -3.42
CA LEU A 65 10.34 6.59 -4.26
C LEU A 65 8.88 6.82 -3.86
N LYS A 66 8.12 5.73 -3.65
CA LYS A 66 6.73 5.80 -3.20
C LYS A 66 6.61 6.45 -1.83
N LYS A 67 7.45 6.06 -0.87
CA LYS A 67 7.48 6.65 0.47
C LYS A 67 7.66 8.17 0.40
N ASN A 68 8.67 8.63 -0.34
CA ASN A 68 8.97 10.05 -0.49
C ASN A 68 7.86 10.80 -1.20
N LYS A 69 7.33 10.25 -2.31
CA LYS A 69 6.24 10.84 -3.09
C LYS A 69 4.95 10.98 -2.28
N LYS A 70 4.67 10.01 -1.39
CA LYS A 70 3.44 9.98 -0.58
C LYS A 70 3.61 10.62 0.79
N TYR A 71 4.83 11.00 1.17
CA TYR A 71 5.15 11.61 2.49
C TYR A 71 4.75 10.76 3.70
N CYS A 72 4.60 9.45 3.53
CA CYS A 72 4.30 8.56 4.64
C CYS A 72 5.55 8.23 5.46
N ASP A 73 5.36 7.83 6.70
CA ASP A 73 6.46 7.57 7.63
C ASP A 73 7.14 6.23 7.33
N TRP A 74 6.35 5.20 7.05
CA TRP A 74 6.84 3.88 6.69
C TRP A 74 6.19 3.37 5.40
N ILE A 75 6.94 2.58 4.63
CA ILE A 75 6.42 1.72 3.56
C ILE A 75 6.76 0.27 3.88
N VAL A 76 5.73 -0.57 3.88
CA VAL A 76 5.88 -2.04 3.90
C VAL A 76 5.84 -2.52 2.46
N ALA A 77 6.95 -2.99 1.97
CA ALA A 77 7.11 -3.40 0.58
C ALA A 77 7.26 -4.92 0.46
N ASN A 78 6.59 -5.52 -0.52
CA ASN A 78 6.74 -6.92 -0.86
C ASN A 78 6.92 -7.13 -2.35
N ASP A 79 7.72 -8.14 -2.69
CA ASP A 79 7.89 -8.62 -4.06
C ASP A 79 6.70 -9.51 -4.43
N VAL A 80 5.99 -9.15 -5.48
CA VAL A 80 4.83 -9.93 -5.98
C VAL A 80 5.14 -10.66 -7.29
N SER A 81 6.39 -10.65 -7.75
CA SER A 81 6.84 -11.44 -8.90
C SER A 81 7.01 -12.93 -8.56
N ASN A 82 7.27 -13.23 -7.28
CA ASN A 82 7.45 -14.61 -6.81
C ASN A 82 6.09 -15.22 -6.44
N PRO A 83 5.64 -16.29 -7.15
CA PRO A 83 4.34 -16.94 -6.88
C PRO A 83 4.26 -17.64 -5.53
N GLU A 84 5.40 -17.91 -4.89
CA GLU A 84 5.43 -18.56 -3.57
C GLU A 84 5.08 -17.60 -2.42
N ILE A 85 5.10 -16.29 -2.68
CA ILE A 85 4.80 -15.24 -1.71
C ILE A 85 3.85 -14.19 -2.34
N GLY A 86 3.19 -13.40 -1.52
CA GLY A 86 2.33 -12.31 -2.00
C GLY A 86 0.92 -12.75 -2.39
N PHE A 87 0.52 -12.50 -3.64
CA PHE A 87 -0.85 -12.77 -4.08
C PHE A 87 -1.14 -14.27 -4.15
N GLY A 88 -2.29 -14.69 -3.58
CA GLY A 88 -2.73 -16.09 -3.59
C GLY A 88 -1.98 -17.04 -2.63
N SER A 89 -0.84 -16.63 -2.08
CA SER A 89 -0.08 -17.41 -1.10
C SER A 89 -0.48 -17.05 0.34
N GLU A 90 -0.39 -18.02 1.26
CA GLU A 90 -0.48 -17.75 2.70
C GLU A 90 0.82 -17.15 3.26
N TYR A 91 1.91 -17.25 2.50
CA TYR A 91 3.22 -16.73 2.87
C TYR A 91 3.49 -15.37 2.24
N ASN A 92 4.31 -14.58 2.89
CA ASN A 92 4.86 -13.36 2.34
C ASN A 92 6.26 -13.10 2.89
N GLU A 93 6.97 -12.19 2.25
CA GLU A 93 8.23 -11.61 2.69
C GLU A 93 8.12 -10.11 2.51
N VAL A 94 8.53 -9.31 3.49
CA VAL A 94 8.38 -7.87 3.40
C VAL A 94 9.63 -7.13 3.87
N SER A 95 9.84 -5.96 3.29
CA SER A 95 10.82 -4.99 3.78
C SER A 95 10.09 -3.76 4.30
N ILE A 96 10.34 -3.36 5.53
CA ILE A 96 9.83 -2.12 6.10
C ILE A 96 10.88 -1.03 5.88
N ILE A 97 10.48 0.02 5.17
CA ILE A 97 11.35 1.13 4.81
C ILE A 97 10.99 2.33 5.67
N TYR A 98 11.93 2.76 6.47
CA TYR A 98 11.92 3.97 7.29
C TYR A 98 12.70 5.09 6.58
N ASP A 99 12.97 6.20 7.26
CA ASP A 99 13.82 7.25 6.70
C ASP A 99 15.30 6.86 6.73
N ASP A 100 15.75 6.27 7.82
CA ASP A 100 17.14 6.00 8.16
C ASP A 100 17.55 4.54 7.97
N LYS A 101 16.60 3.62 7.88
CA LYS A 101 16.87 2.18 7.82
C LYS A 101 15.86 1.40 6.99
N ILE A 102 16.27 0.18 6.65
CA ILE A 102 15.42 -0.85 6.05
C ILE A 102 15.48 -2.09 6.93
N GLU A 103 14.35 -2.66 7.22
CA GLU A 103 14.25 -3.87 8.01
C GLU A 103 13.50 -4.95 7.26
N LYS A 104 14.13 -6.09 7.04
CA LYS A 104 13.53 -7.23 6.35
C LYS A 104 12.84 -8.16 7.35
N ILE A 105 11.66 -8.63 7.01
CA ILE A 105 10.98 -9.76 7.65
C ILE A 105 10.96 -10.87 6.62
N GLU A 106 11.75 -11.92 6.90
CA GLU A 106 11.91 -13.07 6.01
C GLU A 106 10.59 -13.81 5.80
N LYS A 107 10.53 -14.62 4.71
CA LYS A 107 9.36 -15.42 4.32
C LYS A 107 8.74 -16.14 5.53
N ASN A 108 7.48 -15.82 5.78
CA ASN A 108 6.71 -16.40 6.86
C ASN A 108 5.21 -16.31 6.55
N LEU A 109 4.37 -16.91 7.40
CA LEU A 109 2.92 -16.75 7.30
C LEU A 109 2.51 -15.27 7.37
N LYS A 110 1.55 -14.88 6.57
CA LYS A 110 1.01 -13.49 6.56
C LYS A 110 0.55 -13.04 7.95
N THR A 111 -0.03 -13.95 8.74
CA THR A 111 -0.43 -13.67 10.13
C THR A 111 0.76 -13.35 11.02
N TYR A 112 1.87 -14.06 10.89
CA TYR A 112 3.11 -13.77 11.61
C TYR A 112 3.67 -12.38 11.24
N ILE A 113 3.75 -12.09 9.93
CA ILE A 113 4.24 -10.81 9.42
C ILE A 113 3.35 -9.67 9.91
N ALA A 114 2.02 -9.82 9.84
CA ALA A 114 1.07 -8.82 10.33
C ALA A 114 1.27 -8.53 11.84
N ASN A 115 1.44 -9.58 12.65
CA ASN A 115 1.72 -9.44 14.08
C ASN A 115 3.06 -8.72 14.35
N LYS A 116 4.09 -8.99 13.55
CA LYS A 116 5.38 -8.29 13.66
C LYS A 116 5.25 -6.80 13.34
N ILE A 117 4.54 -6.47 12.26
CA ILE A 117 4.27 -5.08 11.88
C ILE A 117 3.45 -4.37 12.97
N ALA A 118 2.38 -5.01 13.46
CA ALA A 118 1.54 -4.45 14.53
C ALA A 118 2.33 -4.17 15.81
N LYS A 119 3.19 -5.08 16.24
CA LYS A 119 4.07 -4.87 17.40
C LYS A 119 5.02 -3.69 17.20
N LYS A 120 5.58 -3.52 15.99
CA LYS A 120 6.44 -2.37 15.67
C LYS A 120 5.68 -1.06 15.71
N ILE A 121 4.44 -1.05 15.22
CA ILE A 121 3.56 0.12 15.29
C ILE A 121 3.28 0.47 16.76
N ILE A 122 2.89 -0.50 17.58
CA ILE A 122 2.63 -0.30 19.02
C ILE A 122 3.87 0.28 19.71
N ASN A 123 5.04 -0.31 19.49
CA ASN A 123 6.29 0.15 20.10
C ASN A 123 6.70 1.57 19.65
N ASN A 124 6.19 2.06 18.54
CA ASN A 124 6.42 3.44 18.09
C ASN A 124 5.60 4.48 18.90
N PHE A 125 4.61 4.04 19.70
CA PHE A 125 3.76 4.91 20.52
C PHE A 125 4.03 4.82 22.02
N ILE A 126 4.86 3.87 22.42
CA ILE A 126 5.31 3.70 23.81
C ILE A 126 6.67 4.40 23.98
#